data_8bacb56cb84b298c2c9783c278d4ad83
#
_entry.id   8bacb56cb84b298c2c9783c278d4ad83
#
_cell.length_a   1.000
_cell.length_b   1.000
_cell.length_c   1.000
_cell.angle_alpha   90.00
_cell.angle_beta   90.00
_cell.angle_gamma   90.00
#
_symmetry.space_group_name_H-M   'P 1'
#
loop_
_entity.id
_entity.type
_entity.pdbx_description
1 polymer ?
#
loop_
_entity_poly.entity_id
_entity_poly.type
_entity_poly.pdbx_seq_one_letter_code
_entity_poly.pdbx_strand_id
1 'polypeptide(L)'
;MTLQAITVIGHDRPGIIAETTRVLADLGLNLEDSTMTLLRGHFAMMLICEGPAGSAETEDALAGLTADGSLIVTAREIPEEPKQGAVGVSYVLTVHGGDRPGIVSRVVGEVARVGGNITDLTTRLAGDLYLLVAEVDLPATADVGTLEQSLTRVGAELGVGVTLREVESDEL
;
A
#
# COMPACT_ATOMS: atom_id res chain seq x y z
N MET A 1 -25.23 7.69 -2.84
CA MET A 1 -23.82 7.70 -3.27
C MET A 1 -23.20 6.43 -2.75
N THR A 2 -22.41 5.75 -3.56
CA THR A 2 -21.77 4.48 -3.21
C THR A 2 -20.29 4.69 -3.17
N LEU A 3 -19.65 4.32 -2.06
CA LEU A 3 -18.19 4.31 -1.95
C LEU A 3 -17.69 2.94 -2.40
N GLN A 4 -16.69 2.92 -3.28
CA GLN A 4 -16.16 1.68 -3.89
C GLN A 4 -14.64 1.65 -3.84
N ALA A 5 -14.10 0.45 -3.56
CA ALA A 5 -12.71 0.13 -3.83
C ALA A 5 -12.61 -0.62 -5.17
N ILE A 6 -11.84 -0.08 -6.10
CA ILE A 6 -11.65 -0.63 -7.43
C ILE A 6 -10.19 -1.04 -7.58
N THR A 7 -9.94 -2.25 -8.08
CA THR A 7 -8.58 -2.73 -8.37
C THR A 7 -8.43 -3.08 -9.84
N VAL A 8 -7.28 -2.72 -10.42
CA VAL A 8 -6.88 -3.08 -11.77
C VAL A 8 -5.50 -3.72 -11.70
N ILE A 9 -5.39 -4.97 -12.07
CA ILE A 9 -4.16 -5.75 -11.94
C ILE A 9 -3.88 -6.55 -13.21
N GLY A 10 -2.64 -6.58 -13.66
CA GLY A 10 -2.22 -7.45 -14.75
C GLY A 10 -0.98 -6.99 -15.47
N HIS A 11 -0.89 -7.33 -16.75
CA HIS A 11 0.26 -6.95 -17.58
C HIS A 11 0.21 -5.48 -17.96
N ASP A 12 1.33 -4.79 -17.81
CA ASP A 12 1.40 -3.35 -18.11
C ASP A 12 1.29 -3.06 -19.60
N ARG A 13 0.56 -1.99 -19.91
CA ARG A 13 0.51 -1.36 -21.24
C ARG A 13 0.21 0.13 -21.11
N PRO A 14 0.62 0.95 -22.10
CA PRO A 14 0.25 2.36 -22.11
C PRO A 14 -1.27 2.54 -22.12
N GLY A 15 -1.74 3.55 -21.38
CA GLY A 15 -3.13 4.00 -21.41
C GLY A 15 -4.06 3.37 -20.37
N ILE A 16 -3.63 2.39 -19.57
CA ILE A 16 -4.50 1.75 -18.56
C ILE A 16 -5.13 2.79 -17.62
N ILE A 17 -4.33 3.69 -17.07
CA ILE A 17 -4.82 4.71 -16.12
C ILE A 17 -5.81 5.65 -16.81
N ALA A 18 -5.45 6.13 -18.01
CA ALA A 18 -6.29 7.07 -18.76
C ALA A 18 -7.65 6.45 -19.13
N GLU A 19 -7.65 5.21 -19.58
CA GLU A 19 -8.88 4.51 -19.95
C GLU A 19 -9.74 4.22 -18.71
N THR A 20 -9.13 3.72 -17.63
CA THR A 20 -9.83 3.47 -16.37
C THR A 20 -10.49 4.73 -15.84
N THR A 21 -9.72 5.80 -15.68
CA THR A 21 -10.24 7.06 -15.09
C THR A 21 -11.29 7.73 -15.96
N ARG A 22 -11.17 7.61 -17.28
CA ARG A 22 -12.21 8.10 -18.21
C ARG A 22 -13.53 7.36 -17.99
N VAL A 23 -13.50 6.03 -17.94
CA VAL A 23 -14.71 5.21 -17.72
C VAL A 23 -15.36 5.55 -16.38
N LEU A 24 -14.56 5.70 -15.30
CA LEU A 24 -15.09 6.09 -13.99
C LEU A 24 -15.74 7.48 -14.02
N ALA A 25 -15.13 8.44 -14.71
CA ALA A 25 -15.68 9.77 -14.87
C ALA A 25 -17.01 9.76 -15.66
N ASP A 26 -17.11 8.93 -16.72
CA ASP A 26 -18.33 8.76 -17.52
C ASP A 26 -19.49 8.15 -16.68
N LEU A 27 -19.17 7.35 -15.64
CA LEU A 27 -20.13 6.83 -14.66
C LEU A 27 -20.47 7.84 -13.55
N GLY A 28 -19.87 9.02 -13.55
CA GLY A 28 -20.07 10.01 -12.50
C GLY A 28 -19.37 9.67 -11.17
N LEU A 29 -18.40 8.78 -11.22
CA LEU A 29 -17.58 8.41 -10.04
C LEU A 29 -16.47 9.42 -9.85
N ASN A 30 -16.38 9.98 -8.64
CA ASN A 30 -15.30 10.87 -8.22
C ASN A 30 -14.18 10.03 -7.58
N LEU A 31 -12.94 10.28 -8.02
CA LEU A 31 -11.77 9.65 -7.46
C LEU A 31 -11.34 10.38 -6.19
N GLU A 32 -11.38 9.68 -5.05
CA GLU A 32 -11.00 10.25 -3.75
C GLU A 32 -9.55 9.92 -3.39
N ASP A 33 -9.14 8.66 -3.63
CA ASP A 33 -7.81 8.20 -3.31
C ASP A 33 -7.33 7.16 -4.33
N SER A 34 -6.03 7.12 -4.59
CA SER A 34 -5.48 6.16 -5.55
C SER A 34 -4.01 5.86 -5.31
N THR A 35 -3.64 4.64 -5.62
CA THR A 35 -2.24 4.23 -5.70
C THR A 35 -2.03 3.29 -6.87
N MET A 36 -0.84 3.31 -7.46
CA MET A 36 -0.45 2.35 -8.48
C MET A 36 1.01 1.95 -8.31
N THR A 37 1.32 0.76 -8.77
CA THR A 37 2.70 0.28 -8.84
C THR A 37 2.94 -0.52 -10.10
N LEU A 38 4.20 -0.53 -10.54
CA LEU A 38 4.68 -1.34 -11.65
C LEU A 38 5.88 -2.18 -11.17
N LEU A 39 5.68 -3.48 -11.09
CA LEU A 39 6.69 -4.43 -10.63
C LEU A 39 7.00 -5.43 -11.74
N ARG A 40 8.20 -5.30 -12.36
CA ARG A 40 8.68 -6.22 -13.43
C ARG A 40 7.66 -6.44 -14.56
N GLY A 41 6.99 -5.36 -15.02
CA GLY A 41 5.98 -5.44 -16.08
C GLY A 41 4.59 -5.83 -15.61
N HIS A 42 4.39 -6.04 -14.30
CA HIS A 42 3.07 -6.24 -13.70
C HIS A 42 2.56 -4.94 -13.09
N PHE A 43 1.42 -4.50 -13.59
CA PHE A 43 0.70 -3.30 -13.15
C PHE A 43 -0.28 -3.66 -12.05
N ALA A 44 -0.36 -2.84 -11.02
CA ALA A 44 -1.42 -2.90 -10.02
C ALA A 44 -1.85 -1.49 -9.64
N MET A 45 -3.15 -1.25 -9.62
CA MET A 45 -3.74 0.02 -9.20
C MET A 45 -4.94 -0.25 -8.29
N MET A 46 -5.06 0.56 -7.25
CA MET A 46 -6.21 0.60 -6.36
C MET A 46 -6.74 2.03 -6.32
N LEU A 47 -8.06 2.15 -6.41
CA LEU A 47 -8.77 3.43 -6.42
C LEU A 47 -9.90 3.37 -5.40
N ILE A 48 -10.12 4.46 -4.69
CA ILE A 48 -11.31 4.70 -3.90
C ILE A 48 -12.14 5.75 -4.63
N CYS A 49 -13.38 5.40 -4.96
CA CYS A 49 -14.26 6.25 -5.74
C CYS A 49 -15.63 6.35 -5.08
N GLU A 50 -16.24 7.54 -5.15
CA GLU A 50 -17.60 7.78 -4.70
C GLU A 50 -18.48 8.24 -5.86
N GLY A 51 -19.71 7.74 -5.93
CA GLY A 51 -20.67 8.19 -6.94
C GLY A 51 -21.96 7.39 -7.01
N PRO A 52 -22.78 7.63 -8.05
CA PRO A 52 -24.09 6.99 -8.17
C PRO A 52 -24.04 5.53 -8.66
N ALA A 53 -23.01 5.16 -9.44
CA ALA A 53 -22.88 3.82 -10.00
C ALA A 53 -22.57 2.79 -8.92
N GLY A 54 -23.15 1.59 -9.02
CA GLY A 54 -22.84 0.45 -8.16
C GLY A 54 -21.61 -0.33 -8.66
N SER A 55 -21.07 -1.22 -7.82
CA SER A 55 -19.85 -1.97 -8.14
C SER A 55 -20.01 -2.88 -9.37
N ALA A 56 -21.15 -3.53 -9.54
CA ALA A 56 -21.42 -4.37 -10.72
C ALA A 56 -21.43 -3.55 -12.02
N GLU A 57 -22.08 -2.37 -12.01
CA GLU A 57 -22.10 -1.46 -13.16
C GLU A 57 -20.69 -0.96 -13.49
N THR A 58 -19.89 -0.69 -12.47
CA THR A 58 -18.49 -0.27 -12.62
C THR A 58 -17.64 -1.37 -13.27
N GLU A 59 -17.76 -2.61 -12.81
CA GLU A 59 -17.06 -3.75 -13.44
C GLU A 59 -17.48 -3.96 -14.89
N ASP A 60 -18.77 -3.90 -15.17
CA ASP A 60 -19.30 -4.04 -16.54
C ASP A 60 -18.77 -2.93 -17.46
N ALA A 61 -18.74 -1.71 -17.00
CA ALA A 61 -18.22 -0.58 -17.78
C ALA A 61 -16.70 -0.68 -18.05
N LEU A 62 -15.96 -1.29 -17.12
CA LEU A 62 -14.52 -1.53 -17.24
C LEU A 62 -14.18 -2.83 -18.00
N ALA A 63 -15.18 -3.59 -18.45
CA ALA A 63 -14.97 -4.86 -19.15
C ALA A 63 -14.12 -4.74 -20.43
N GLY A 64 -14.11 -3.56 -21.07
CA GLY A 64 -13.22 -3.28 -22.20
C GLY A 64 -11.74 -3.42 -21.89
N LEU A 65 -11.34 -3.09 -20.66
CA LEU A 65 -9.95 -3.23 -20.20
C LEU A 65 -9.52 -4.70 -20.04
N THR A 66 -10.46 -5.59 -19.78
CA THR A 66 -10.21 -7.01 -19.50
C THR A 66 -10.41 -7.91 -20.74
N ALA A 67 -10.86 -7.35 -21.86
CA ALA A 67 -11.31 -8.10 -23.03
C ALA A 67 -10.21 -8.99 -23.65
N ASP A 68 -8.95 -8.60 -23.56
CA ASP A 68 -7.81 -9.37 -24.05
C ASP A 68 -7.23 -10.35 -23.02
N GLY A 69 -7.79 -10.38 -21.79
CA GLY A 69 -7.33 -11.22 -20.70
C GLY A 69 -6.03 -10.76 -20.03
N SER A 70 -5.50 -9.59 -20.40
CA SER A 70 -4.24 -9.07 -19.83
C SER A 70 -4.43 -8.43 -18.48
N LEU A 71 -5.64 -7.94 -18.16
CA LEU A 71 -5.99 -7.27 -16.92
C LEU A 71 -7.17 -7.94 -16.22
N ILE A 72 -7.18 -7.85 -14.91
CA ILE A 72 -8.31 -8.21 -14.04
C ILE A 72 -8.76 -6.92 -13.37
N VAL A 73 -10.06 -6.67 -13.39
CA VAL A 73 -10.70 -5.54 -12.69
C VAL A 73 -11.68 -6.10 -11.68
N THR A 74 -11.69 -5.54 -10.48
CA THR A 74 -12.72 -5.79 -9.48
C THR A 74 -13.18 -4.49 -8.88
N ALA A 75 -14.49 -4.38 -8.59
CA ALA A 75 -15.05 -3.28 -7.84
C ALA A 75 -15.88 -3.82 -6.66
N ARG A 76 -15.72 -3.21 -5.50
CA ARG A 76 -16.45 -3.59 -4.29
C ARG A 76 -16.97 -2.36 -3.59
N GLU A 77 -18.21 -2.41 -3.17
CA GLU A 77 -18.74 -1.42 -2.24
C GLU A 77 -18.05 -1.58 -0.89
N ILE A 78 -17.62 -0.47 -0.34
CA ILE A 78 -16.99 -0.41 0.97
C ILE A 78 -17.79 0.51 1.89
N PRO A 79 -17.85 0.21 3.20
CA PRO A 79 -18.49 1.13 4.14
C PRO A 79 -17.70 2.43 4.23
N GLU A 80 -18.40 3.54 4.49
CA GLU A 80 -17.74 4.75 4.94
C GLU A 80 -17.08 4.47 6.29
N GLU A 81 -15.77 4.34 6.28
CA GLU A 81 -15.04 4.31 7.54
C GLU A 81 -14.97 5.74 8.10
N PRO A 82 -15.33 5.94 9.38
CA PRO A 82 -15.05 7.22 10.00
C PRO A 82 -13.55 7.48 9.85
N LYS A 83 -13.17 8.65 9.32
CA LYS A 83 -11.75 9.07 9.28
C LYS A 83 -11.21 8.92 10.68
N GLN A 84 -10.56 7.81 10.96
CA GLN A 84 -9.84 7.63 12.20
C GLN A 84 -8.71 8.66 12.15
N GLY A 85 -8.89 9.75 12.88
CA GLY A 85 -7.78 10.64 13.16
C GLY A 85 -6.65 9.77 13.70
N ALA A 86 -5.46 9.89 13.14
CA ALA A 86 -4.31 9.12 13.55
C ALA A 86 -4.15 9.24 15.08
N VAL A 87 -4.55 8.22 15.82
CA VAL A 87 -4.39 8.12 17.28
C VAL A 87 -3.00 7.56 17.59
N GLY A 88 -2.03 7.82 16.73
CA GLY A 88 -0.70 7.27 16.83
C GLY A 88 0.35 8.21 16.26
N VAL A 89 1.58 7.79 16.35
CA VAL A 89 2.73 8.48 15.79
C VAL A 89 3.22 7.69 14.59
N SER A 90 3.45 8.39 13.47
CA SER A 90 3.94 7.79 12.24
C SER A 90 5.47 7.73 12.24
N TYR A 91 5.99 6.60 11.77
CA TYR A 91 7.42 6.32 11.64
C TYR A 91 7.75 5.84 10.23
N VAL A 92 8.99 6.06 9.82
CA VAL A 92 9.58 5.41 8.64
C VAL A 92 10.54 4.32 9.12
N LEU A 93 10.27 3.10 8.71
CA LEU A 93 11.11 1.93 8.94
C LEU A 93 11.92 1.66 7.67
N THR A 94 13.24 1.61 7.78
CA THR A 94 14.12 1.31 6.66
C THR A 94 14.98 0.09 6.99
N VAL A 95 15.06 -0.84 6.04
CA VAL A 95 15.93 -2.01 6.10
C VAL A 95 16.82 -2.04 4.88
N HIS A 96 18.13 -2.24 5.06
CA HIS A 96 19.09 -2.35 3.98
C HIS A 96 20.16 -3.40 4.26
N GLY A 97 20.57 -4.11 3.24
CA GLY A 97 21.62 -5.12 3.36
C GLY A 97 21.52 -6.19 2.27
N GLY A 98 22.17 -7.33 2.50
CA GLY A 98 22.09 -8.47 1.59
C GLY A 98 20.71 -9.11 1.60
N ASP A 99 20.23 -9.54 0.43
CA ASP A 99 18.94 -10.23 0.33
C ASP A 99 18.96 -11.59 1.03
N ARG A 100 17.94 -11.83 1.85
CA ARG A 100 17.73 -13.10 2.56
C ARG A 100 16.26 -13.40 2.75
N PRO A 101 15.83 -14.67 2.69
CA PRO A 101 14.48 -15.05 3.05
C PRO A 101 14.12 -14.63 4.48
N GLY A 102 12.93 -14.09 4.66
CA GLY A 102 12.39 -13.79 5.98
C GLY A 102 12.67 -12.37 6.51
N ILE A 103 13.37 -11.49 5.78
CA ILE A 103 13.62 -10.11 6.22
C ILE A 103 12.28 -9.41 6.51
N VAL A 104 11.37 -9.37 5.53
CA VAL A 104 10.09 -8.67 5.68
C VAL A 104 9.29 -9.24 6.85
N SER A 105 9.09 -10.56 6.89
CA SER A 105 8.24 -11.21 7.89
C SER A 105 8.76 -11.00 9.32
N ARG A 106 10.07 -11.03 9.52
CA ARG A 106 10.67 -10.84 10.85
C ARG A 106 10.60 -9.39 11.31
N VAL A 107 10.92 -8.45 10.43
CA VAL A 107 10.90 -7.02 10.76
C VAL A 107 9.47 -6.53 10.99
N VAL A 108 8.54 -6.86 10.09
CA VAL A 108 7.12 -6.48 10.23
C VAL A 108 6.47 -7.19 11.43
N GLY A 109 6.91 -8.41 11.74
CA GLY A 109 6.47 -9.13 12.93
C GLY A 109 6.79 -8.40 14.24
N GLU A 110 7.93 -7.71 14.35
CA GLU A 110 8.25 -6.90 15.54
C GLU A 110 7.33 -5.67 15.63
N VAL A 111 7.01 -5.03 14.50
CA VAL A 111 6.04 -3.92 14.44
C VAL A 111 4.65 -4.39 14.92
N ALA A 112 4.19 -5.53 14.44
CA ALA A 112 2.89 -6.08 14.82
C ALA A 112 2.80 -6.41 16.32
N ARG A 113 3.88 -6.84 16.95
CA ARG A 113 3.92 -7.17 18.39
C ARG A 113 3.62 -5.99 19.29
N VAL A 114 3.95 -4.78 18.87
CA VAL A 114 3.65 -3.55 19.62
C VAL A 114 2.34 -2.88 19.17
N GLY A 115 1.54 -3.58 18.35
CA GLY A 115 0.28 -3.08 17.82
C GLY A 115 0.43 -2.09 16.66
N GLY A 116 1.62 -2.01 16.06
CA GLY A 116 1.87 -1.14 14.91
C GLY A 116 1.18 -1.64 13.64
N ASN A 117 0.79 -0.71 12.80
CA ASN A 117 0.22 -0.94 11.48
C ASN A 117 1.17 -0.46 10.38
N ILE A 118 1.29 -1.23 9.31
CA ILE A 118 2.03 -0.82 8.11
C ILE A 118 1.03 -0.16 7.15
N THR A 119 1.25 1.10 6.81
CA THR A 119 0.38 1.87 5.91
C THR A 119 0.90 1.96 4.49
N ASP A 120 2.21 1.88 4.33
CA ASP A 120 2.87 1.71 3.03
C ASP A 120 4.11 0.83 3.16
N LEU A 121 4.43 0.05 2.13
CA LEU A 121 5.62 -0.79 2.11
C LEU A 121 6.15 -0.94 0.69
N THR A 122 7.39 -0.57 0.49
CA THR A 122 8.09 -0.76 -0.77
C THR A 122 9.39 -1.52 -0.55
N THR A 123 9.66 -2.50 -1.41
CA THR A 123 10.94 -3.21 -1.44
C THR A 123 11.60 -3.08 -2.79
N ARG A 124 12.91 -3.02 -2.81
CA ARG A 124 13.72 -3.01 -4.04
C ARG A 124 14.93 -3.91 -3.86
N LEU A 125 15.20 -4.69 -4.89
CA LEU A 125 16.43 -5.48 -5.01
C LEU A 125 17.25 -4.93 -6.18
N ALA A 126 18.43 -4.41 -5.90
CA ALA A 126 19.38 -3.88 -6.89
C ALA A 126 20.70 -4.66 -6.77
N GLY A 127 20.93 -5.61 -7.67
CA GLY A 127 22.01 -6.58 -7.52
C GLY A 127 21.79 -7.42 -6.25
N ASP A 128 22.75 -7.40 -5.34
CA ASP A 128 22.68 -8.11 -4.06
C ASP A 128 22.16 -7.21 -2.90
N LEU A 129 21.88 -5.94 -3.18
CA LEU A 129 21.40 -5.00 -2.19
C LEU A 129 19.86 -5.03 -2.12
N TYR A 130 19.36 -5.42 -0.96
CA TYR A 130 17.95 -5.35 -0.61
C TYR A 130 17.68 -4.06 0.16
N LEU A 131 16.65 -3.33 -0.26
CA LEU A 131 16.15 -2.15 0.41
C LEU A 131 14.66 -2.32 0.67
N LEU A 132 14.23 -2.08 1.91
CA LEU A 132 12.83 -1.98 2.32
C LEU A 132 12.62 -0.62 2.96
N VAL A 133 11.56 0.05 2.56
CA VAL A 133 11.05 1.27 3.22
C VAL A 133 9.58 1.04 3.52
N ALA A 134 9.17 1.27 4.75
CA ALA A 134 7.77 1.15 5.16
C ALA A 134 7.36 2.36 6.01
N GLU A 135 6.12 2.81 5.81
CA GLU A 135 5.45 3.72 6.73
C GLU A 135 4.72 2.91 7.79
N VAL A 136 4.87 3.30 9.03
CA VAL A 136 4.38 2.57 10.20
C VAL A 136 3.66 3.52 11.13
N ASP A 137 2.41 3.22 11.44
CA ASP A 137 1.67 3.91 12.48
C ASP A 137 1.73 3.09 13.78
N LEU A 138 2.28 3.71 14.84
CA LEU A 138 2.35 3.11 16.15
C LEU A 138 1.29 3.73 17.08
N PRO A 139 0.55 2.90 17.84
CA PRO A 139 -0.37 3.45 18.84
C PRO A 139 0.39 4.23 19.90
N ALA A 140 -0.24 5.25 20.49
CA ALA A 140 0.38 6.08 21.54
C ALA A 140 0.87 5.28 22.76
N THR A 141 0.35 4.07 22.94
CA THR A 141 0.72 3.12 24.00
C THR A 141 1.91 2.24 23.65
N ALA A 142 2.42 2.30 22.40
CA ALA A 142 3.53 1.46 21.96
C ALA A 142 4.83 1.83 22.69
N ASP A 143 5.54 0.83 23.13
CA ASP A 143 6.90 0.99 23.64
C ASP A 143 7.90 1.02 22.48
N VAL A 144 8.18 2.21 21.98
CA VAL A 144 9.08 2.46 20.85
C VAL A 144 10.50 2.00 21.18
N GLY A 145 10.97 2.21 22.38
CA GLY A 145 12.31 1.78 22.81
C GLY A 145 12.48 0.26 22.74
N THR A 146 11.49 -0.51 23.19
CA THR A 146 11.47 -1.95 23.07
C THR A 146 11.42 -2.40 21.60
N LEU A 147 10.63 -1.71 20.76
CA LEU A 147 10.58 -1.97 19.34
C LEU A 147 11.95 -1.74 18.66
N GLU A 148 12.60 -0.62 18.91
CA GLU A 148 13.93 -0.31 18.36
C GLU A 148 14.97 -1.35 18.75
N GLN A 149 14.98 -1.81 20.01
CA GLN A 149 15.86 -2.88 20.46
C GLN A 149 15.60 -4.20 19.76
N SER A 150 14.33 -4.58 19.57
CA SER A 150 13.93 -5.78 18.87
C SER A 150 14.32 -5.72 17.39
N LEU A 151 14.10 -4.60 16.73
CA LEU A 151 14.50 -4.37 15.34
C LEU A 151 16.02 -4.44 15.16
N THR A 152 16.78 -3.84 16.08
CA THR A 152 18.26 -3.93 16.08
C THR A 152 18.74 -5.38 16.20
N ARG A 153 18.15 -6.15 17.10
CA ARG A 153 18.46 -7.56 17.28
C ARG A 153 18.14 -8.37 16.02
N VAL A 154 16.95 -8.21 15.47
CA VAL A 154 16.54 -8.87 14.22
C VAL A 154 17.48 -8.51 13.06
N GLY A 155 17.84 -7.24 12.95
CA GLY A 155 18.81 -6.78 11.95
C GLY A 155 20.16 -7.46 12.08
N ALA A 156 20.69 -7.57 13.30
CA ALA A 156 21.96 -8.27 13.58
C ALA A 156 21.89 -9.76 13.21
N GLU A 157 20.79 -10.44 13.56
CA GLU A 157 20.59 -11.85 13.21
C GLU A 157 20.48 -12.10 11.70
N LEU A 158 19.88 -11.17 10.97
CA LEU A 158 19.71 -11.24 9.52
C LEU A 158 20.90 -10.65 8.75
N GLY A 159 21.81 -9.95 9.42
CA GLY A 159 22.94 -9.27 8.78
C GLY A 159 22.52 -8.06 7.94
N VAL A 160 21.45 -7.36 8.35
CA VAL A 160 20.93 -6.15 7.70
C VAL A 160 20.91 -4.97 8.67
N GLY A 161 21.02 -3.75 8.14
CA GLY A 161 20.77 -2.54 8.91
C GLY A 161 19.28 -2.26 8.99
N VAL A 162 18.78 -1.92 10.18
CA VAL A 162 17.38 -1.56 10.40
C VAL A 162 17.33 -0.24 11.14
N THR A 163 16.53 0.72 10.65
CA THR A 163 16.32 2.01 11.30
C THR A 163 14.84 2.31 11.40
N LEU A 164 14.42 2.92 12.52
CA LEU A 164 13.09 3.43 12.74
C LEU A 164 13.21 4.92 13.06
N ARG A 165 12.48 5.78 12.35
CA ARG A 165 12.52 7.23 12.53
C ARG A 165 11.12 7.78 12.59
N GLU A 166 10.84 8.60 13.58
CA GLU A 166 9.57 9.34 13.66
C GLU A 166 9.45 10.31 12.48
N VAL A 167 8.26 10.36 11.89
CA VAL A 167 7.94 11.36 10.87
C VAL A 167 7.60 12.64 11.61
N GLU A 168 8.43 13.67 11.45
CA GLU A 168 8.10 15.01 11.94
C GLU A 168 6.84 15.48 11.21
N SER A 169 5.73 15.65 11.94
CA SER A 169 4.58 16.35 11.42
C SER A 169 4.91 17.82 11.36
N ASP A 170 5.28 18.34 10.20
CA ASP A 170 5.24 19.77 9.96
C ASP A 170 3.78 20.21 10.11
N GLU A 171 3.44 20.77 11.25
CA GLU A 171 2.20 21.51 11.40
C GLU A 171 2.29 22.74 10.47
N LEU A 172 1.63 22.62 9.30
CA LEU A 172 1.32 23.76 8.42
C LEU A 172 0.04 24.43 8.86
#